data_0adb80b98f5c87ed723191f193228f20
#
_entry.id   0adb80b98f5c87ed723191f193228f20
#
_cell.length_a   1.000
_cell.length_b   1.000
_cell.length_c   1.000
_cell.angle_alpha   90.00
_cell.angle_beta   90.00
_cell.angle_gamma   90.00
#
_symmetry.space_group_name_H-M   'P 1'
#
loop_
_entity.id
_entity.type
_entity.pdbx_description
1 polymer ?
#
loop_
_entity_poly.entity_id
_entity_poly.type
_entity_poly.pdbx_seq_one_letter_code
_entity_poly.pdbx_strand_id
1 'polypeptide(L)'
;MSLFSRKVVLIEETSFHMGEVDYTKHSLYDNIRSYPMEVKAGKSLYVKISSTNGVDVSIVDNKGYNVKFQEHVTSEFVMGPVPIKEKGTMALILGVFAGDRTDVTMSAWME
;
A
#
# COMPACT_ATOMS: atom_id res chain seq x y z
N MET A 1 -2.14 -10.93 24.64
CA MET A 1 -3.09 -9.93 24.17
C MET A 1 -3.08 -8.76 25.08
N SER A 2 -3.27 -7.70 24.53
CA SER A 2 -3.46 -6.49 25.34
C SER A 2 -4.88 -6.00 25.15
N LEU A 3 -5.56 -5.76 26.24
CA LEU A 3 -6.84 -5.06 26.19
C LEU A 3 -6.68 -3.64 25.66
N PHE A 4 -5.46 -3.15 25.66
CA PHE A 4 -5.15 -1.78 25.29
C PHE A 4 -4.51 -1.66 23.92
N SER A 5 -4.21 -2.80 23.31
CA SER A 5 -3.69 -2.82 21.96
C SER A 5 -4.85 -2.60 21.01
N ARG A 6 -4.79 -1.56 20.23
CA ARG A 6 -5.87 -1.22 19.31
C ARG A 6 -5.36 -1.13 17.90
N LYS A 7 -6.02 -1.86 17.04
CA LYS A 7 -5.83 -1.76 15.61
C LYS A 7 -6.50 -0.46 15.15
N VAL A 8 -5.73 0.41 14.53
CA VAL A 8 -6.23 1.65 13.97
C VAL A 8 -6.20 1.50 12.46
N VAL A 9 -7.36 1.52 11.83
CA VAL A 9 -7.47 1.38 10.38
C VAL A 9 -7.02 2.69 9.74
N LEU A 10 -6.05 2.59 8.83
CA LEU A 10 -5.54 3.72 8.07
C LEU A 10 -6.14 3.76 6.67
N ILE A 11 -6.30 2.60 6.06
CA ILE A 11 -6.96 2.44 4.78
C ILE A 11 -7.93 1.27 4.91
N GLU A 12 -9.22 1.55 4.75
CA GLU A 12 -10.24 0.51 4.74
C GLU A 12 -10.01 -0.44 3.58
N GLU A 13 -10.38 -1.70 3.74
CA GLU A 13 -10.24 -2.66 2.65
C GLU A 13 -10.96 -2.15 1.41
N THR A 14 -10.23 -2.09 0.31
CA THR A 14 -10.74 -1.57 -0.95
C THR A 14 -10.19 -2.38 -2.11
N SER A 15 -10.95 -2.44 -3.19
CA SER A 15 -10.56 -3.13 -4.42
C SER A 15 -10.70 -2.17 -5.59
N PHE A 16 -9.73 -2.22 -6.49
CA PHE A 16 -9.71 -1.35 -7.66
C PHE A 16 -8.85 -1.96 -8.76
N HIS A 17 -9.01 -1.42 -9.94
CA HIS A 17 -8.22 -1.81 -11.11
C HIS A 17 -7.06 -0.84 -11.30
N MET A 18 -5.89 -1.37 -11.63
CA MET A 18 -4.72 -0.58 -11.99
C MET A 18 -4.20 -1.01 -13.35
N GLY A 19 -3.60 -0.05 -14.04
CA GLY A 19 -2.89 -0.31 -15.29
C GLY A 19 -3.66 0.11 -16.51
N GLU A 20 -3.03 -0.08 -17.66
CA GLU A 20 -3.56 0.32 -18.96
C GLU A 20 -4.66 -0.61 -19.39
N VAL A 21 -5.84 -0.07 -19.61
CA VAL A 21 -7.00 -0.83 -20.07
C VAL A 21 -7.30 -0.52 -21.53
N ASP A 22 -7.10 0.71 -21.94
CA ASP A 22 -7.47 1.18 -23.26
C ASP A 22 -6.56 2.33 -23.67
N TYR A 23 -5.67 2.07 -24.61
CA TYR A 23 -4.71 3.06 -25.08
C TYR A 23 -5.36 4.30 -25.67
N THR A 24 -6.57 4.17 -26.20
CA THR A 24 -7.27 5.31 -26.78
C THR A 24 -7.81 6.27 -25.73
N LYS A 25 -7.87 5.85 -24.48
CA LYS A 25 -8.40 6.64 -23.37
C LYS A 25 -7.32 7.22 -22.47
N HIS A 26 -6.06 7.04 -22.81
CA HIS A 26 -4.95 7.61 -22.05
C HIS A 26 -4.92 7.21 -20.58
N SER A 27 -5.18 5.96 -20.29
CA SER A 27 -5.24 5.47 -18.91
C SER A 27 -3.87 5.16 -18.31
N LEU A 28 -2.81 5.71 -18.85
CA LEU A 28 -1.44 5.51 -18.34
C LEU A 28 -1.26 5.93 -16.90
N TYR A 29 -2.10 6.83 -16.43
CA TYR A 29 -2.02 7.35 -15.07
C TYR A 29 -2.42 6.34 -13.99
N ASP A 30 -3.06 5.26 -14.40
CA ASP A 30 -3.43 4.21 -13.46
C ASP A 30 -2.29 3.26 -13.13
N ASN A 31 -1.10 3.53 -13.64
CA ASN A 31 0.07 2.69 -13.38
C ASN A 31 0.69 2.92 -12.01
N ILE A 32 0.42 4.06 -11.39
CA ILE A 32 0.95 4.39 -10.07
C ILE A 32 -0.16 5.00 -9.23
N ARG A 33 -0.30 4.51 -8.00
CA ARG A 33 -1.23 5.10 -7.03
C ARG A 33 -0.51 5.32 -5.71
N SER A 34 -0.85 6.40 -5.05
CA SER A 34 -0.28 6.77 -3.75
C SER A 34 -1.39 7.04 -2.75
N TYR A 35 -1.26 6.47 -1.58
CA TYR A 35 -2.23 6.60 -0.50
C TYR A 35 -1.54 7.13 0.74
N PRO A 36 -1.89 8.33 1.20
CA PRO A 36 -1.32 8.86 2.44
C PRO A 36 -1.91 8.16 3.65
N MET A 37 -1.08 7.98 4.66
CA MET A 37 -1.47 7.35 5.92
C MET A 37 -0.97 8.19 7.08
N GLU A 38 -1.89 8.68 7.92
CA GLU A 38 -1.54 9.44 9.11
C GLU A 38 -1.17 8.47 10.22
N VAL A 39 0.07 8.51 10.68
CA VAL A 39 0.61 7.54 11.62
C VAL A 39 1.08 8.19 12.92
N LYS A 40 1.19 7.35 13.97
CA LYS A 40 1.65 7.76 15.29
C LYS A 40 2.90 6.97 15.66
N ALA A 41 3.82 7.63 16.33
CA ALA A 41 5.02 6.98 16.83
C ALA A 41 4.68 5.90 17.86
N GLY A 42 5.51 4.88 17.92
CA GLY A 42 5.37 3.81 18.90
C GLY A 42 4.50 2.64 18.47
N LYS A 43 3.86 2.75 17.32
CA LYS A 43 3.06 1.66 16.73
C LYS A 43 3.79 1.07 15.55
N SER A 44 3.25 -0.01 15.02
CA SER A 44 3.75 -0.64 13.81
C SER A 44 2.71 -0.56 12.70
N LEU A 45 3.18 -0.38 11.48
CA LEU A 45 2.34 -0.31 10.30
C LEU A 45 2.27 -1.68 9.62
N TYR A 46 1.10 -2.04 9.17
CA TYR A 46 0.85 -3.26 8.41
C TYR A 46 0.04 -2.92 7.16
N VAL A 47 0.40 -3.55 6.06
CA VAL A 47 -0.35 -3.45 4.80
C VAL A 47 -0.66 -4.86 4.32
N LYS A 48 -1.94 -5.13 4.09
CA LYS A 48 -2.38 -6.39 3.50
C LYS A 48 -2.78 -6.11 2.06
N ILE A 49 -2.25 -6.89 1.13
CA ILE A 49 -2.46 -6.62 -0.28
C ILE A 49 -2.45 -7.92 -1.09
N SER A 50 -3.27 -7.94 -2.14
CA SER A 50 -3.28 -8.99 -3.14
C SER A 50 -3.58 -8.39 -4.50
N SER A 51 -3.21 -9.08 -5.55
CA SER A 51 -3.55 -8.66 -6.91
C SER A 51 -3.71 -9.88 -7.82
N THR A 52 -4.35 -9.67 -8.96
CA THR A 52 -4.55 -10.76 -9.93
C THR A 52 -3.32 -11.03 -10.78
N ASN A 53 -2.59 -9.99 -11.18
CA ASN A 53 -1.48 -10.14 -12.13
C ASN A 53 -0.14 -9.62 -11.60
N GLY A 54 -0.12 -9.09 -10.40
CA GLY A 54 1.10 -8.55 -9.79
C GLY A 54 1.05 -7.05 -9.64
N VAL A 55 1.51 -6.56 -8.49
CA VAL A 55 1.64 -5.14 -8.19
C VAL A 55 2.89 -4.96 -7.33
N ASP A 56 3.65 -3.92 -7.61
CA ASP A 56 4.78 -3.53 -6.80
C ASP A 56 4.29 -2.61 -5.67
N VAL A 57 4.77 -2.86 -4.47
CA VAL A 57 4.29 -2.17 -3.28
C VAL A 57 5.46 -1.54 -2.53
N SER A 58 5.35 -0.26 -2.25
CA SER A 58 6.38 0.48 -1.54
C SER A 58 5.75 1.23 -0.38
N ILE A 59 6.40 1.21 0.77
CA ILE A 59 6.01 2.02 1.91
C ILE A 59 7.09 3.08 2.12
N VAL A 60 6.68 4.33 2.13
CA VAL A 60 7.57 5.49 2.22
C VAL A 60 7.28 6.23 3.52
N ASP A 61 8.33 6.59 4.25
CA ASP A 61 8.17 7.30 5.51
C ASP A 61 7.89 8.80 5.29
N ASN A 62 7.73 9.53 6.38
CA ASN A 62 7.40 10.95 6.33
C ASN A 62 8.54 11.85 5.79
N LYS A 63 9.71 11.26 5.57
CA LYS A 63 10.86 11.96 4.99
C LYS A 63 11.08 11.58 3.53
N GLY A 64 10.24 10.71 2.99
CA GLY A 64 10.34 10.27 1.61
C GLY A 64 11.26 9.08 1.38
N TYR A 65 11.71 8.42 2.44
CA TYR A 65 12.54 7.22 2.29
C TYR A 65 11.69 5.98 2.18
N ASN A 66 12.08 5.10 1.26
CA ASN A 66 11.46 3.79 1.11
C ASN A 66 11.90 2.90 2.26
N VAL A 67 10.97 2.52 3.13
CA VAL A 67 11.26 1.71 4.30
C VAL A 67 10.88 0.25 4.14
N LYS A 68 10.07 -0.07 3.13
CA LYS A 68 9.69 -1.44 2.81
C LYS A 68 9.26 -1.51 1.35
N PHE A 69 9.68 -2.56 0.66
CA PHE A 69 9.34 -2.74 -0.74
C PHE A 69 9.13 -4.23 -1.04
N GLN A 70 8.11 -4.53 -1.84
CA GLN A 70 7.87 -5.88 -2.33
C GLN A 70 7.41 -5.83 -3.77
N GLU A 71 8.13 -6.53 -4.64
CA GLU A 71 7.78 -6.62 -6.05
C GLU A 71 6.74 -7.70 -6.30
N HIS A 72 5.94 -7.46 -7.31
CA HIS A 72 5.08 -8.47 -7.94
C HIS A 72 4.25 -9.27 -6.94
N VAL A 73 3.52 -8.57 -6.11
CA VAL A 73 2.61 -9.20 -5.15
C VAL A 73 1.38 -9.70 -5.90
N THR A 74 1.11 -11.00 -5.83
CA THR A 74 -0.05 -11.62 -6.48
C THR A 74 -1.05 -12.18 -5.47
N SER A 75 -0.63 -13.13 -4.64
CA SER A 75 -1.50 -13.67 -3.60
C SER A 75 -1.48 -12.76 -2.39
N GLU A 76 -2.40 -12.98 -1.45
CA GLU A 76 -2.49 -12.19 -0.24
C GLU A 76 -1.16 -12.16 0.49
N PHE A 77 -0.72 -10.98 0.80
CA PHE A 77 0.57 -10.74 1.43
C PHE A 77 0.44 -9.62 2.45
N VAL A 78 1.03 -9.82 3.62
CA VAL A 78 1.05 -8.80 4.67
C VAL A 78 2.46 -8.27 4.80
N MET A 79 2.62 -6.97 4.56
CA MET A 79 3.87 -6.26 4.80
C MET A 79 3.84 -5.68 6.20
N GLY A 80 4.90 -5.94 6.95
CA GLY A 80 5.01 -5.43 8.30
C GLY A 80 5.43 -6.53 9.28
N PRO A 81 5.67 -6.18 10.53
CA PRO A 81 5.52 -4.82 11.10
C PRO A 81 6.57 -3.85 10.58
N VAL A 82 6.13 -2.63 10.29
CA VAL A 82 7.03 -1.52 9.98
C VAL A 82 6.99 -0.57 11.17
N PRO A 83 8.07 -0.48 11.95
CA PRO A 83 8.07 0.39 13.13
C PRO A 83 7.87 1.85 12.74
N ILE A 84 6.95 2.52 13.42
CA ILE A 84 6.69 3.95 13.20
C ILE A 84 7.48 4.73 14.25
N LYS A 85 8.49 5.44 13.82
CA LYS A 85 9.40 6.16 14.71
C LYS A 85 8.94 7.57 15.02
N GLU A 86 8.18 8.17 14.12
CA GLU A 86 7.72 9.55 14.25
C GLU A 86 6.28 9.66 13.80
N LYS A 87 5.56 10.55 14.46
CA LYS A 87 4.25 10.98 14.01
C LYS A 87 4.40 11.70 12.67
N GLY A 88 3.48 11.46 11.76
CA GLY A 88 3.47 12.14 10.46
C GLY A 88 2.67 11.39 9.43
N THR A 89 2.94 11.72 8.17
CA THR A 89 2.27 11.09 7.03
C THR A 89 3.23 10.15 6.34
N MET A 90 2.89 8.88 6.30
CA MET A 90 3.59 7.90 5.47
C MET A 90 2.77 7.67 4.20
N ALA A 91 3.36 7.06 3.20
CA ALA A 91 2.67 6.79 1.95
C ALA A 91 2.80 5.32 1.57
N LEU A 92 1.68 4.77 1.10
CA LEU A 92 1.65 3.48 0.43
C LEU A 92 1.61 3.76 -1.06
N ILE A 93 2.60 3.26 -1.79
CA ILE A 93 2.70 3.49 -3.23
C ILE A 93 2.60 2.16 -3.95
N LEU A 94 1.71 2.10 -4.93
CA LEU A 94 1.48 0.91 -5.74
C LEU A 94 1.88 1.22 -7.17
N GLY A 95 2.51 0.25 -7.84
CA GLY A 95 2.94 0.44 -9.21
C GLY A 95 2.83 -0.81 -10.06
N VAL A 96 2.54 -0.61 -11.34
CA VAL A 96 2.60 -1.65 -12.36
C VAL A 96 3.34 -1.08 -13.56
N PHE A 97 3.99 -1.94 -14.33
CA PHE A 97 4.67 -1.50 -15.54
C PHE A 97 3.67 -1.04 -16.60
N ALA A 98 4.13 -0.14 -17.45
CA ALA A 98 3.31 0.33 -18.56
C ALA A 98 2.88 -0.85 -19.43
N GLY A 99 1.60 -0.90 -19.76
CA GLY A 99 1.03 -2.01 -20.54
C GLY A 99 0.49 -3.16 -19.70
N ASP A 100 0.88 -3.25 -18.44
CA ASP A 100 0.36 -4.26 -17.53
C ASP A 100 -0.90 -3.75 -16.85
N ARG A 101 -1.72 -4.69 -16.39
CA ARG A 101 -2.94 -4.37 -15.64
C ARG A 101 -3.22 -5.44 -14.61
N THR A 102 -3.81 -5.03 -13.51
CA THR A 102 -4.09 -5.93 -12.39
C THR A 102 -5.27 -5.40 -11.58
N ASP A 103 -5.94 -6.29 -10.89
CA ASP A 103 -6.96 -5.90 -9.92
C ASP A 103 -6.35 -6.07 -8.52
N VAL A 104 -6.48 -5.05 -7.71
CA VAL A 104 -5.85 -4.97 -6.40
C VAL A 104 -6.89 -4.93 -5.31
N THR A 105 -6.64 -5.65 -4.22
CA THR A 105 -7.38 -5.52 -2.97
C THR A 105 -6.39 -5.24 -1.87
N MET A 106 -6.63 -4.20 -1.08
CA MET A 106 -5.69 -3.81 -0.04
C MET A 106 -6.36 -3.19 1.17
N SER A 107 -5.64 -3.21 2.28
CA SER A 107 -5.99 -2.47 3.49
C SER A 107 -4.71 -2.13 4.24
N ALA A 108 -4.77 -1.18 5.14
CA ALA A 108 -3.62 -0.82 5.97
C ALA A 108 -4.10 -0.43 7.37
N TRP A 109 -3.28 -0.74 8.36
CA TRP A 109 -3.59 -0.43 9.75
C TRP A 109 -2.30 -0.28 10.55
N MET A 110 -2.42 0.28 11.73
CA MET A 110 -1.34 0.30 12.71
C MET A 110 -1.83 -0.26 14.03
N GLU A 111 -0.91 -0.89 14.74
CA GLU A 111 -1.20 -1.43 16.07
C GLU A 111 0.07 -1.62 16.90
#